data_54778b2af8765724c0c333a6a32bab74
#
_entry.id   54778b2af8765724c0c333a6a32bab74
#
_cell.length_a   1.000
_cell.length_b   1.000
_cell.length_c   1.000
_cell.angle_alpha   90.00
_cell.angle_beta   90.00
_cell.angle_gamma   90.00
#
_symmetry.space_group_name_H-M   'P 1'
#
loop_
_entity.id
_entity.type
_entity.pdbx_description
1 polymer ?
#
loop_
_entity_poly.entity_id
_entity_poly.type
_entity_poly.pdbx_seq_one_letter_code
_entity_poly.pdbx_strand_id
1 'polypeptide(L)'
;LRAIDPRNAYLMDSMLRDVTIYGTAARASSTLKRRDLAGKTGTTNEHVDAWFCGYQQTVVACSWIGFDQPRNLGSGETGGTAALPTWISYMAKVLKDVPESFLPAPEGVVAVASPSSSGKGPAEELFYQENAPAELEPEPPVDHSIKPED
;
A
#
# COMPACT_ATOMS: atom_id res chain seq x y z
N LEU A 1 8.46 -15.05 -20.12
CA LEU A 1 9.68 -14.90 -19.32
C LEU A 1 9.30 -14.37 -17.95
N ARG A 2 9.59 -15.10 -16.88
CA ARG A 2 9.29 -14.66 -15.51
C ARG A 2 10.50 -13.87 -14.97
N ALA A 3 10.26 -12.65 -14.50
CA ALA A 3 11.34 -11.76 -14.03
C ALA A 3 11.73 -11.99 -12.56
N ILE A 4 10.76 -12.40 -11.72
CA ILE A 4 10.94 -12.63 -10.28
C ILE A 4 10.23 -13.90 -9.83
N ASP A 5 10.62 -14.45 -8.68
CA ASP A 5 9.95 -15.59 -8.05
C ASP A 5 8.48 -15.26 -7.78
N PRO A 6 7.53 -16.18 -8.07
CA PRO A 6 6.10 -15.95 -7.80
C PRO A 6 5.78 -15.64 -6.35
N ARG A 7 6.50 -16.24 -5.42
CA ARG A 7 6.35 -15.99 -3.98
C ARG A 7 6.73 -14.56 -3.63
N ASN A 8 7.85 -14.08 -4.21
CA ASN A 8 8.27 -12.68 -4.02
C ASN A 8 7.21 -11.71 -4.58
N ALA A 9 6.70 -11.96 -5.79
CA ALA A 9 5.64 -11.14 -6.38
C ALA A 9 4.38 -11.12 -5.52
N TYR A 10 3.99 -12.27 -4.95
CA TYR A 10 2.81 -12.39 -4.11
C TYR A 10 2.98 -11.65 -2.77
N LEU A 11 4.15 -11.76 -2.11
CA LEU A 11 4.44 -11.00 -0.89
C LEU A 11 4.44 -9.49 -1.14
N MET A 12 5.04 -9.03 -2.24
CA MET A 12 5.03 -7.61 -2.62
C MET A 12 3.62 -7.11 -2.91
N ASP A 13 2.80 -7.89 -3.61
CA ASP A 13 1.39 -7.55 -3.85
C ASP A 13 0.63 -7.40 -2.53
N SER A 14 0.82 -8.33 -1.61
CA SER A 14 0.21 -8.26 -0.27
C SER A 14 0.60 -6.99 0.47
N MET A 15 1.89 -6.67 0.54
CA MET A 15 2.38 -5.44 1.18
C MET A 15 1.83 -4.17 0.52
N LEU A 16 1.73 -4.14 -0.81
CA LEU A 16 1.15 -3.01 -1.54
C LEU A 16 -0.36 -2.88 -1.34
N ARG A 17 -1.07 -3.99 -1.11
CA ARG A 17 -2.49 -3.97 -0.69
C ARG A 17 -2.64 -3.42 0.73
N ASP A 18 -1.75 -3.77 1.65
CA ASP A 18 -1.79 -3.24 3.01
C ASP A 18 -1.62 -1.71 3.04
N VAL A 19 -0.83 -1.14 2.14
CA VAL A 19 -0.75 0.33 1.99
C VAL A 19 -2.12 0.96 1.70
N THR A 20 -2.97 0.29 0.92
CA THR A 20 -4.31 0.79 0.56
C THR A 20 -5.40 0.46 1.59
N ILE A 21 -5.13 -0.47 2.51
CA ILE A 21 -6.09 -0.91 3.55
C ILE A 21 -5.77 -0.27 4.90
N TYR A 22 -4.50 -0.28 5.31
CA TYR A 22 -4.05 0.12 6.64
C TYR A 22 -3.07 1.31 6.61
N GLY A 23 -2.40 1.54 5.47
CA GLY A 23 -1.30 2.47 5.31
C GLY A 23 -1.72 3.85 4.77
N THR A 24 -0.73 4.53 4.17
CA THR A 24 -0.84 5.92 3.68
C THR A 24 -1.91 6.14 2.62
N ALA A 25 -2.42 5.08 2.01
CA ALA A 25 -3.48 5.12 0.99
C ALA A 25 -4.79 4.44 1.45
N ALA A 26 -5.02 4.26 2.76
CA ALA A 26 -6.21 3.58 3.30
C ALA A 26 -7.54 4.18 2.83
N ARG A 27 -7.53 5.46 2.44
CA ARG A 27 -8.66 6.13 1.81
C ARG A 27 -9.11 5.45 0.51
N ALA A 28 -8.21 4.80 -0.25
CA ALA A 28 -8.56 4.11 -1.50
C ALA A 28 -9.55 2.98 -1.24
N SER A 29 -9.18 2.02 -0.39
CA SER A 29 -10.03 0.86 -0.06
C SER A 29 -11.32 1.28 0.64
N SER A 30 -11.27 2.24 1.56
CA SER A 30 -12.47 2.73 2.26
C SER A 30 -13.46 3.45 1.35
N THR A 31 -12.98 4.22 0.36
CA THR A 31 -13.82 4.97 -0.59
C THR A 31 -14.42 4.04 -1.66
N LEU A 32 -13.58 3.19 -2.26
CA LEU A 32 -13.99 2.30 -3.34
C LEU A 32 -14.68 1.02 -2.84
N LYS A 33 -14.64 0.77 -1.52
CA LYS A 33 -15.21 -0.44 -0.90
C LYS A 33 -14.61 -1.73 -1.48
N ARG A 34 -13.29 -1.71 -1.72
CA ARG A 34 -12.52 -2.81 -2.33
C ARG A 34 -11.26 -3.10 -1.54
N ARG A 35 -10.84 -4.36 -1.52
CA ARG A 35 -9.63 -4.84 -0.83
C ARG A 35 -8.58 -5.40 -1.79
N ASP A 36 -8.86 -5.42 -3.08
CA ASP A 36 -7.99 -5.90 -4.16
C ASP A 36 -7.20 -4.77 -4.85
N LEU A 37 -7.11 -3.63 -4.19
CA LEU A 37 -6.32 -2.49 -4.64
C LEU A 37 -4.92 -2.56 -4.03
N ALA A 38 -3.90 -2.34 -4.84
CA ALA A 38 -2.52 -2.28 -4.41
C ALA A 38 -1.87 -0.98 -4.90
N GLY A 39 -0.91 -0.43 -4.14
CA GLY A 39 -0.25 0.78 -4.60
C GLY A 39 0.66 1.42 -3.54
N LYS A 40 1.32 2.50 -3.96
CA LYS A 40 2.25 3.24 -3.11
C LYS A 40 2.19 4.74 -3.39
N THR A 41 2.19 5.53 -2.32
CA THR A 41 2.38 6.98 -2.37
C THR A 41 3.85 7.31 -2.61
N GLY A 42 4.11 8.40 -3.33
CA GLY A 42 5.42 9.03 -3.45
C GLY A 42 5.30 10.52 -3.18
N THR A 43 6.25 11.06 -2.44
CA THR A 43 6.37 12.49 -2.16
C THR A 43 7.84 12.84 -2.21
N THR A 44 8.20 13.83 -3.03
CA THR A 44 9.57 14.35 -3.06
C THR A 44 9.85 15.21 -1.85
N ASN A 45 11.13 15.43 -1.54
CA ASN A 45 11.54 16.38 -0.54
C ASN A 45 10.93 17.76 -0.87
N GLU A 46 10.59 18.53 0.17
CA GLU A 46 9.99 19.86 0.04
C GLU A 46 8.61 19.87 -0.66
N HIS A 47 7.94 18.73 -0.78
CA HIS A 47 6.61 18.61 -1.41
C HIS A 47 6.53 19.22 -2.83
N VAL A 48 7.55 18.98 -3.67
CA VAL A 48 7.58 19.49 -5.04
C VAL A 48 6.73 18.64 -5.97
N ASP A 49 6.75 17.31 -5.77
CA ASP A 49 5.98 16.34 -6.51
C ASP A 49 5.21 15.41 -5.58
N ALA A 50 3.96 15.16 -5.91
CA ALA A 50 3.11 14.19 -5.25
C ALA A 50 2.68 13.10 -6.25
N TRP A 51 2.95 11.85 -5.90
CA TRP A 51 2.66 10.67 -6.72
C TRP A 51 1.77 9.67 -5.98
N PHE A 52 0.92 9.02 -6.71
CA PHE A 52 0.33 7.76 -6.32
C PHE A 52 0.29 6.82 -7.53
N CYS A 53 0.98 5.68 -7.45
CA CYS A 53 0.88 4.61 -8.42
C CYS A 53 0.23 3.40 -7.76
N GLY A 54 -0.79 2.85 -8.42
CA GLY A 54 -1.51 1.69 -7.91
C GLY A 54 -2.21 0.93 -9.01
N TYR A 55 -2.69 -0.24 -8.65
CA TYR A 55 -3.30 -1.18 -9.58
C TYR A 55 -4.39 -2.02 -8.94
N GLN A 56 -5.18 -2.60 -9.77
CA GLN A 56 -6.00 -3.78 -9.60
C GLN A 56 -5.60 -4.75 -10.72
N GLN A 57 -5.87 -6.04 -10.63
CA GLN A 57 -5.34 -7.04 -11.57
C GLN A 57 -5.60 -6.75 -13.06
N THR A 58 -6.58 -5.92 -13.39
CA THR A 58 -6.96 -5.58 -14.77
C THR A 58 -6.45 -4.22 -15.23
N VAL A 59 -6.04 -3.35 -14.31
CA VAL A 59 -5.65 -1.97 -14.63
C VAL A 59 -4.56 -1.46 -13.70
N VAL A 60 -3.60 -0.75 -14.27
CA VAL A 60 -2.55 0.01 -13.58
C VAL A 60 -2.71 1.48 -13.92
N ALA A 61 -2.59 2.34 -12.92
CA ALA A 61 -2.62 3.78 -13.10
C ALA A 61 -1.68 4.50 -12.14
N CYS A 62 -1.05 5.58 -12.62
CA CYS A 62 -0.31 6.52 -11.81
C CYS A 62 -0.94 7.91 -11.91
N SER A 63 -1.02 8.58 -10.78
CA SER A 63 -1.44 9.98 -10.67
C SER A 63 -0.26 10.81 -10.18
N TRP A 64 -0.03 11.94 -10.83
CA TRP A 64 1.02 12.89 -10.48
C TRP A 64 0.43 14.29 -10.37
N ILE A 65 0.88 15.00 -9.35
CA ILE A 65 0.59 16.42 -9.15
C ILE A 65 1.92 17.12 -8.97
N GLY A 66 2.15 18.14 -9.76
CA GLY A 66 3.38 18.93 -9.78
C GLY A 66 3.22 20.19 -10.65
N PHE A 67 4.23 21.03 -10.66
CA PHE A 67 4.32 22.18 -11.56
C PHE A 67 5.38 21.93 -12.63
N ASP A 68 5.16 22.42 -13.85
CA ASP A 68 6.13 22.32 -14.97
C ASP A 68 7.49 22.93 -14.58
N GLN A 69 7.46 24.00 -13.81
CA GLN A 69 8.66 24.50 -13.13
C GLN A 69 8.60 24.09 -11.66
N PRO A 70 9.53 23.24 -11.22
CA PRO A 70 9.50 22.68 -9.87
C PRO A 70 9.39 23.74 -8.78
N ARG A 71 8.38 23.62 -7.95
CA ARG A 71 8.16 24.45 -6.77
C ARG A 71 7.29 23.73 -5.77
N ASN A 72 7.37 24.11 -4.52
CA ASN A 72 6.59 23.51 -3.44
C ASN A 72 5.08 23.58 -3.71
N LEU A 73 4.37 22.47 -3.55
CA LEU A 73 2.92 22.33 -3.74
C LEU A 73 2.12 22.93 -2.57
N GLY A 74 2.73 23.07 -1.42
CA GLY A 74 2.10 23.50 -0.19
C GLY A 74 2.35 22.55 0.98
N SER A 75 2.21 23.06 2.18
CA SER A 75 2.35 22.26 3.40
C SER A 75 1.26 21.18 3.46
N GLY A 76 1.67 19.92 3.61
CA GLY A 76 0.74 18.77 3.67
C GLY A 76 0.32 18.21 2.32
N GLU A 77 0.76 18.79 1.19
CA GLU A 77 0.50 18.24 -0.14
C GLU A 77 1.44 17.07 -0.43
N THR A 78 0.94 15.87 -0.22
CA THR A 78 1.66 14.59 -0.35
C THR A 78 1.02 13.70 -1.41
N GLY A 79 1.66 12.59 -1.73
CA GLY A 79 1.05 11.57 -2.58
C GLY A 79 -0.31 11.09 -2.08
N GLY A 80 -0.49 11.00 -0.76
CA GLY A 80 -1.75 10.58 -0.13
C GLY A 80 -2.84 11.65 -0.13
N THR A 81 -2.48 12.92 -0.05
CA THR A 81 -3.43 14.05 0.02
C THR A 81 -3.73 14.65 -1.35
N ALA A 82 -2.73 14.83 -2.20
CA ALA A 82 -2.86 15.48 -3.50
C ALA A 82 -3.11 14.49 -4.66
N ALA A 83 -2.28 13.46 -4.81
CA ALA A 83 -2.34 12.56 -5.96
C ALA A 83 -3.37 11.43 -5.81
N LEU A 84 -3.50 10.82 -4.62
CA LEU A 84 -4.41 9.71 -4.36
C LEU A 84 -5.89 10.00 -4.70
N PRO A 85 -6.47 11.17 -4.41
CA PRO A 85 -7.87 11.47 -4.76
C PRO A 85 -8.16 11.37 -6.26
N THR A 86 -7.23 11.85 -7.10
CA THR A 86 -7.34 11.76 -8.56
C THR A 86 -7.33 10.31 -9.02
N TRP A 87 -6.41 9.50 -8.47
CA TRP A 87 -6.35 8.07 -8.73
C TRP A 87 -7.64 7.34 -8.32
N ILE A 88 -8.17 7.63 -7.12
CA ILE A 88 -9.45 7.06 -6.64
C ILE A 88 -10.59 7.41 -7.60
N SER A 89 -10.67 8.66 -8.05
CA SER A 89 -11.70 9.11 -8.99
C SER A 89 -11.63 8.39 -10.33
N TYR A 90 -10.44 8.12 -10.82
CA TYR A 90 -10.22 7.32 -12.03
C TYR A 90 -10.63 5.87 -11.82
N MET A 91 -10.12 5.22 -10.75
CA MET A 91 -10.39 3.80 -10.46
C MET A 91 -11.88 3.54 -10.17
N ALA A 92 -12.58 4.49 -9.57
CA ALA A 92 -14.03 4.41 -9.39
C ALA A 92 -14.81 4.22 -10.70
N LYS A 93 -14.31 4.79 -11.79
CA LYS A 93 -14.93 4.70 -13.11
C LYS A 93 -14.55 3.41 -13.84
N VAL A 94 -13.25 3.10 -13.86
CA VAL A 94 -12.75 1.95 -14.65
C VAL A 94 -13.03 0.61 -13.99
N LEU A 95 -13.19 0.58 -12.65
CA LEU A 95 -13.55 -0.63 -11.90
C LEU A 95 -15.05 -0.76 -11.63
N LYS A 96 -15.87 0.13 -12.20
CA LYS A 96 -17.31 -0.02 -12.11
C LYS A 96 -17.73 -1.37 -12.71
N ASP A 97 -18.50 -2.13 -11.95
CA ASP A 97 -18.97 -3.46 -12.34
C ASP A 97 -17.87 -4.53 -12.56
N VAL A 98 -16.61 -4.22 -12.21
CA VAL A 98 -15.50 -5.18 -12.20
C VAL A 98 -15.47 -5.88 -10.83
N PRO A 99 -15.60 -7.23 -10.74
CA PRO A 99 -15.52 -7.94 -9.48
C PRO A 99 -14.13 -7.82 -8.85
N GLU A 100 -14.06 -7.97 -7.53
CA GLU A 100 -12.77 -8.09 -6.84
C GLU A 100 -12.02 -9.34 -7.30
N SER A 101 -10.71 -9.23 -7.42
CA SER A 101 -9.85 -10.30 -7.90
C SER A 101 -8.49 -10.25 -7.19
N PHE A 102 -8.06 -11.39 -6.66
CA PHE A 102 -6.82 -11.53 -5.90
C PHE A 102 -5.88 -12.54 -6.58
N LEU A 103 -4.59 -12.31 -6.46
CA LEU A 103 -3.60 -13.31 -6.85
C LEU A 103 -3.75 -14.56 -5.98
N PRO A 104 -3.75 -15.77 -6.55
CA PRO A 104 -3.72 -16.99 -5.76
C PRO A 104 -2.36 -17.11 -5.06
N ALA A 105 -2.38 -17.55 -3.80
CA ALA A 105 -1.16 -17.82 -3.06
C ALA A 105 -0.36 -18.93 -3.76
N PRO A 106 0.92 -18.69 -4.09
CA PRO A 106 1.77 -19.72 -4.66
C PRO A 106 2.20 -20.73 -3.58
N GLU A 107 2.61 -21.91 -4.01
CA GLU A 107 3.20 -22.92 -3.13
C GLU A 107 4.44 -22.36 -2.43
N GLY A 108 4.62 -22.71 -1.14
CA GLY A 108 5.76 -22.25 -0.34
C GLY A 108 5.60 -20.84 0.26
N VAL A 109 4.39 -20.28 0.26
CA VAL A 109 4.01 -19.11 1.06
C VAL A 109 3.05 -19.55 2.15
N VAL A 110 3.30 -19.12 3.37
CA VAL A 110 2.47 -19.39 4.55
C VAL A 110 2.07 -18.10 5.25
N ALA A 111 0.91 -18.13 5.90
CA ALA A 111 0.43 -17.05 6.74
C ALA A 111 0.69 -17.38 8.21
N VAL A 112 1.19 -16.42 8.97
CA VAL A 112 1.39 -16.51 10.41
C VAL A 112 0.54 -15.42 11.08
N ALA A 113 -0.22 -15.78 12.11
CA ALA A 113 -1.07 -14.84 12.82
C ALA A 113 -0.25 -13.68 13.40
N SER A 114 -0.65 -12.45 13.11
CA SER A 114 0.00 -11.24 13.63
C SER A 114 -0.67 -10.81 14.92
N PRO A 115 0.08 -10.72 16.05
CA PRO A 115 -0.44 -10.23 17.32
C PRO A 115 -0.57 -8.71 17.30
N SER A 116 -1.21 -8.13 16.28
CA SER A 116 -1.37 -6.67 16.15
C SER A 116 -1.93 -6.08 17.43
N SER A 117 -1.08 -5.48 18.24
CA SER A 117 -1.43 -4.85 19.52
C SER A 117 -2.33 -3.62 19.36
N SER A 118 -2.41 -3.05 18.15
CA SER A 118 -3.17 -1.84 17.84
C SER A 118 -4.47 -2.08 17.07
N GLY A 119 -4.72 -3.29 16.58
CA GLY A 119 -5.87 -3.59 15.71
C GLY A 119 -5.84 -2.85 14.35
N LYS A 120 -4.74 -2.20 14.01
CA LYS A 120 -4.58 -1.35 12.82
C LYS A 120 -3.71 -1.97 11.72
N GLY A 121 -3.43 -3.24 11.79
CA GLY A 121 -2.62 -3.97 10.82
C GLY A 121 -3.33 -5.21 10.27
N PRO A 122 -2.66 -5.97 9.40
CA PRO A 122 -3.16 -7.26 8.92
C PRO A 122 -3.27 -8.26 10.08
N ALA A 123 -4.27 -9.11 10.03
CA ALA A 123 -4.45 -10.19 11.03
C ALA A 123 -3.41 -11.31 10.88
N GLU A 124 -2.80 -11.41 9.70
CA GLU A 124 -1.79 -12.41 9.34
C GLU A 124 -0.69 -11.75 8.54
N GLU A 125 0.54 -12.21 8.73
CA GLU A 125 1.70 -11.85 7.93
C GLU A 125 2.17 -13.03 7.08
N LEU A 126 2.66 -12.75 5.88
CA LEU A 126 3.05 -13.74 4.90
C LEU A 126 4.56 -13.95 4.90
N PHE A 127 4.98 -15.21 4.89
CA PHE A 127 6.38 -15.63 4.87
C PHE A 127 6.64 -16.68 3.82
N TYR A 128 7.88 -16.80 3.38
CA TYR A 128 8.34 -18.04 2.77
C TYR A 128 8.29 -19.14 3.82
N GLN A 129 7.78 -20.30 3.46
CA GLN A 129 7.62 -21.43 4.38
C GLN A 129 8.90 -21.79 5.11
N GLU A 130 10.05 -21.72 4.44
CA GLU A 130 11.37 -21.99 4.99
C GLU A 130 11.88 -20.93 6.00
N ASN A 131 11.25 -19.75 6.01
CA ASN A 131 11.64 -18.62 6.86
C ASN A 131 10.53 -18.20 7.82
N ALA A 132 9.43 -18.94 7.84
CA ALA A 132 8.29 -18.62 8.71
C ALA A 132 8.67 -18.83 10.19
N PRO A 133 8.45 -17.84 11.07
CA PRO A 133 8.57 -18.03 12.50
C PRO A 133 7.42 -18.92 13.00
N ALA A 134 7.63 -19.62 14.13
CA ALA A 134 6.57 -20.42 14.75
C ALA A 134 5.42 -19.54 15.28
N GLU A 135 5.76 -18.38 15.83
CA GLU A 135 4.84 -17.32 16.27
C GLU A 135 5.49 -15.96 16.05
N LEU A 136 4.69 -14.93 15.81
CA LEU A 136 5.17 -13.54 15.78
C LEU A 136 5.14 -12.97 17.21
N GLU A 137 6.23 -12.36 17.62
CA GLU A 137 6.26 -11.63 18.87
C GLU A 137 5.46 -10.31 18.73
N PRO A 138 4.74 -9.87 19.78
CA PRO A 138 4.06 -8.58 19.76
C PRO A 138 5.09 -7.45 19.59
N GLU A 139 4.78 -6.48 18.74
CA GLU A 139 5.62 -5.31 18.60
C GLU A 139 5.84 -4.63 19.96
N PRO A 140 7.08 -4.24 20.28
CA PRO A 140 7.34 -3.48 21.49
C PRO A 140 6.53 -2.15 21.42
N PRO A 141 6.07 -1.65 22.57
CA PRO A 141 5.32 -0.39 22.60
C PRO A 141 6.17 0.73 21.99
N VAL A 142 5.58 1.49 21.07
CA VAL A 142 6.25 2.62 20.45
C VAL A 142 6.55 3.67 21.51
N ASP A 143 7.83 3.92 21.74
CA ASP A 143 8.26 4.99 22.66
C ASP A 143 8.03 6.36 21.97
N HIS A 144 6.93 7.00 22.33
CA HIS A 144 6.60 8.35 21.85
C HIS A 144 7.44 9.45 22.53
N SER A 145 8.41 9.12 23.38
CA SER A 145 9.28 10.10 24.05
C SER A 145 10.44 10.58 23.17
N ILE A 146 10.74 9.87 22.11
CA ILE A 146 11.77 10.26 21.13
C ILE A 146 11.16 11.34 20.21
N LYS A 147 11.46 12.60 20.50
CA LYS A 147 11.19 13.71 19.56
C LYS A 147 12.13 13.55 18.37
N PRO A 148 11.66 13.75 17.11
CA PRO A 148 12.58 13.87 15.99
C PRO A 148 13.53 15.04 16.29
N GLU A 149 14.83 14.78 16.16
CA GLU A 149 15.83 15.85 16.17
C GLU A 149 15.57 16.74 14.96
N ASP A 150 15.45 18.05 15.21
CA ASP A 150 15.26 19.11 14.22
C ASP A 150 16.41 19.19 13.20
#